data_f062dc3661091597bbeef81365428abb
#
_entry.id   f062dc3661091597bbeef81365428abb
#
_cell.length_a   1.000
_cell.length_b   1.000
_cell.length_c   1.000
_cell.angle_alpha   90.00
_cell.angle_beta   90.00
_cell.angle_gamma   90.00
#
_symmetry.space_group_name_H-M   'P 1'
#
loop_
_entity.id
_entity.type
_entity.pdbx_description
1 polymer ?
#
loop_
_entity_poly.entity_id
_entity_poly.type
_entity_poly.pdbx_seq_one_letter_code
_entity_poly.pdbx_strand_id
1 'polypeptide(L)'
;MRPPCPQLFGFSHSGPSLAIYGRATHPWSRLAALPAVGLMVLASMACHKQPPPPRPYVAFVVNNQSQSVVAVNLAGPQIVATIPVAPLPEEAIQRPGHREVYVVSMSGKISVIEFPELTVAHIIDIGKQAGDLVFSPDGDRAYALEPQTGRIVFLDCNSLKETGQVSLVPNLAHMAITPDGKTLIASDPGSDRLFFVSTSTQKVLGTVKVGKTPGPLAVLRDSSVVFVADTGDEKISAAEISSHTILAHIEMGSRPNGLALKPDGGELFVFSNEGTSMTIVDAFHDNIEQVLPTGRDPVAAAFSPDSSMMYLATAADGFVSAFDITNRTVQSTLHVGVSPVALALTPDEHFLAVADSASGSLALVRTSPLSLITVVPVGSNPVDVIVPGWELGQKGL
;
A
#
# COMPACT_ATOMS: atom_id res chain seq x y z
N MET A 1 12.65 20.80 44.15
CA MET A 1 12.45 22.22 44.48
C MET A 1 11.40 22.77 43.53
N ARG A 2 10.20 22.98 44.02
CA ARG A 2 9.20 23.87 43.39
C ARG A 2 9.43 25.26 44.00
N PRO A 3 9.15 26.38 43.32
CA PRO A 3 7.96 27.22 43.53
C PRO A 3 7.61 28.13 42.34
N PRO A 4 6.69 29.09 42.51
CA PRO A 4 5.25 28.98 42.60
C PRO A 4 4.50 29.87 41.56
N CYS A 5 3.19 29.72 41.52
CA CYS A 5 2.21 30.68 40.92
C CYS A 5 2.22 32.04 41.60
N PRO A 6 1.79 33.11 40.92
CA PRO A 6 1.06 34.15 41.59
C PRO A 6 -0.36 34.42 41.07
N GLN A 7 -1.14 34.88 42.03
CA GLN A 7 -2.54 35.10 42.13
C GLN A 7 -3.07 36.34 41.40
N LEU A 8 -4.37 36.25 41.18
CA LEU A 8 -5.42 37.25 40.98
C LEU A 8 -5.21 38.63 41.61
N PHE A 9 -5.65 39.68 40.91
CA PHE A 9 -6.20 40.91 41.50
C PHE A 9 -7.47 41.30 40.75
N GLY A 10 -8.55 41.35 41.53
CA GLY A 10 -9.81 41.96 41.17
C GLY A 10 -9.86 43.43 41.62
N PHE A 11 -10.67 44.22 40.94
CA PHE A 11 -11.19 45.48 41.49
C PHE A 11 -12.68 45.67 41.16
N SER A 12 -13.42 45.87 42.22
CA SER A 12 -14.81 46.31 42.31
C SER A 12 -14.94 47.84 42.29
N HIS A 13 -16.07 48.37 41.88
CA HIS A 13 -16.84 49.47 42.54
C HIS A 13 -17.98 49.89 41.62
N SER A 14 -19.18 49.76 42.03
CA SER A 14 -20.12 50.48 42.94
C SER A 14 -21.06 51.42 42.15
N GLY A 15 -22.32 51.22 42.44
CA GLY A 15 -23.52 51.90 41.92
C GLY A 15 -23.65 53.37 42.33
N PRO A 16 -24.81 54.02 42.27
CA PRO A 16 -25.94 53.76 43.08
C PRO A 16 -27.38 53.95 42.51
N SER A 17 -28.32 53.54 43.27
CA SER A 17 -29.76 53.61 43.21
C SER A 17 -30.38 55.04 43.17
N LEU A 18 -31.63 55.15 42.66
CA LEU A 18 -32.69 55.91 43.32
C LEU A 18 -34.07 55.52 42.80
N ALA A 19 -34.93 55.30 43.76
CA ALA A 19 -36.37 55.03 43.68
C ALA A 19 -37.17 56.29 43.44
N ILE A 20 -38.45 56.21 43.08
CA ILE A 20 -39.58 56.76 43.71
C ILE A 20 -40.93 56.44 43.01
N TYR A 21 -41.84 55.85 43.71
CA TYR A 21 -43.32 55.94 43.86
C TYR A 21 -44.24 56.39 42.71
N GLY A 22 -45.38 55.67 42.62
CA GLY A 22 -46.62 56.11 42.06
C GLY A 22 -47.71 55.04 42.00
N ARG A 23 -48.68 55.14 42.91
CA ARG A 23 -49.81 54.22 43.15
C ARG A 23 -50.96 54.35 42.16
N ALA A 24 -51.65 53.21 41.97
CA ALA A 24 -53.11 52.95 41.96
C ALA A 24 -53.94 53.38 40.73
N THR A 25 -54.64 52.49 40.12
CA THR A 25 -56.03 52.06 40.29
C THR A 25 -56.52 51.18 39.20
N HIS A 26 -57.18 50.08 39.50
CA HIS A 26 -58.03 49.28 38.59
C HIS A 26 -59.29 50.08 38.19
N PRO A 27 -60.12 49.77 37.19
CA PRO A 27 -60.59 48.40 36.92
C PRO A 27 -60.99 48.03 35.43
N TRP A 28 -61.13 46.73 35.18
CA TRP A 28 -62.14 46.05 34.38
C TRP A 28 -62.04 45.91 32.86
N SER A 29 -61.91 44.61 32.47
CA SER A 29 -62.62 43.92 31.39
C SER A 29 -62.24 44.24 29.93
N ARG A 30 -61.60 43.29 29.31
CA ARG A 30 -62.14 42.56 28.13
C ARG A 30 -61.16 41.42 27.72
N LEU A 31 -61.77 40.24 27.69
CA LEU A 31 -61.18 39.06 27.06
C LEU A 31 -60.85 39.38 25.58
N ALA A 32 -59.58 39.18 25.19
CA ALA A 32 -59.23 39.00 23.81
C ALA A 32 -58.31 37.79 23.76
N ALA A 33 -58.80 36.74 23.11
CA ALA A 33 -58.05 35.49 22.84
C ALA A 33 -56.90 35.81 21.90
N LEU A 34 -55.68 35.56 22.37
CA LEU A 34 -54.49 35.50 21.49
C LEU A 34 -54.33 34.07 21.02
N PRO A 35 -54.08 33.83 19.71
CA PRO A 35 -53.79 32.50 19.20
C PRO A 35 -52.41 32.09 19.68
N ALA A 36 -52.32 30.90 20.32
CA ALA A 36 -51.06 30.22 20.59
C ALA A 36 -50.36 29.94 19.24
N VAL A 37 -49.35 30.71 18.91
CA VAL A 37 -48.42 30.38 17.87
C VAL A 37 -47.53 29.28 18.41
N GLY A 38 -47.91 28.05 18.10
CA GLY A 38 -47.08 26.89 18.37
C GLY A 38 -45.82 26.99 17.55
N LEU A 39 -44.70 27.28 18.19
CA LEU A 39 -43.38 27.17 17.60
C LEU A 39 -43.08 25.68 17.36
N MET A 40 -43.47 25.17 16.17
CA MET A 40 -43.04 23.87 15.69
C MET A 40 -41.54 23.98 15.39
N VAL A 41 -40.71 23.61 16.37
CA VAL A 41 -39.30 23.28 16.13
C VAL A 41 -39.30 22.01 15.31
N LEU A 42 -39.24 22.14 14.00
CA LEU A 42 -38.87 21.06 13.13
C LEU A 42 -37.41 20.69 13.43
N ALA A 43 -37.22 19.75 14.38
CA ALA A 43 -36.00 19.03 14.53
C ALA A 43 -35.80 18.27 13.21
N SER A 44 -35.04 18.84 12.27
CA SER A 44 -34.50 18.12 11.16
C SER A 44 -33.56 17.05 11.77
N MET A 45 -34.11 15.88 12.03
CA MET A 45 -33.29 14.66 12.19
C MET A 45 -32.63 14.43 10.84
N ALA A 46 -31.48 15.06 10.66
CA ALA A 46 -30.54 14.57 9.68
C ALA A 46 -30.27 13.11 10.05
N CYS A 47 -30.85 12.19 9.27
CA CYS A 47 -30.44 10.82 9.30
C CYS A 47 -28.95 10.79 8.92
N HIS A 48 -28.08 10.90 9.91
CA HIS A 48 -26.72 10.46 9.78
C HIS A 48 -26.84 8.95 9.51
N LYS A 49 -26.76 8.55 8.23
CA LYS A 49 -26.52 7.16 7.90
C LYS A 49 -25.26 6.79 8.68
N GLN A 50 -25.42 5.94 9.68
CA GLN A 50 -24.28 5.32 10.33
C GLN A 50 -23.44 4.70 9.22
N PRO A 51 -22.11 4.93 9.22
CA PRO A 51 -21.25 4.23 8.27
C PRO A 51 -21.52 2.73 8.40
N PRO A 52 -21.49 1.98 7.30
CA PRO A 52 -21.67 0.54 7.35
C PRO A 52 -20.66 -0.06 8.35
N PRO A 53 -21.01 -1.14 9.04
CA PRO A 53 -20.06 -1.79 9.93
C PRO A 53 -18.81 -2.21 9.14
N PRO A 54 -17.62 -2.14 9.77
CA PRO A 54 -16.39 -2.55 9.10
C PRO A 54 -16.50 -4.00 8.61
N ARG A 55 -16.07 -4.25 7.39
CA ARG A 55 -16.06 -5.59 6.82
C ARG A 55 -14.93 -6.42 7.43
N PRO A 56 -15.17 -7.71 7.68
CA PRO A 56 -14.18 -8.57 8.34
C PRO A 56 -13.09 -9.04 7.35
N TYR A 57 -12.45 -8.09 6.66
CA TYR A 57 -11.28 -8.38 5.82
C TYR A 57 -10.14 -8.94 6.65
N VAL A 58 -9.33 -9.77 6.00
CA VAL A 58 -8.14 -10.38 6.61
C VAL A 58 -6.88 -9.76 6.00
N ALA A 59 -6.01 -9.23 6.85
CA ALA A 59 -4.65 -8.89 6.48
C ALA A 59 -3.72 -10.09 6.74
N PHE A 60 -2.85 -10.38 5.78
CA PHE A 60 -1.79 -11.37 5.91
C PHE A 60 -0.46 -10.65 6.08
N VAL A 61 0.18 -10.81 7.23
CA VAL A 61 1.45 -10.15 7.58
C VAL A 61 2.57 -11.18 7.54
N VAL A 62 3.55 -10.96 6.71
CA VAL A 62 4.72 -11.83 6.56
C VAL A 62 5.78 -11.45 7.59
N ASN A 63 6.17 -12.39 8.44
CA ASN A 63 7.18 -12.18 9.48
C ASN A 63 8.42 -13.01 9.17
N ASN A 64 9.48 -12.35 8.73
CA ASN A 64 10.71 -13.01 8.27
C ASN A 64 11.40 -13.79 9.40
N GLN A 65 11.65 -13.16 10.55
CA GLN A 65 12.35 -13.82 11.66
C GLN A 65 11.49 -14.85 12.40
N SER A 66 10.17 -14.62 12.47
CA SER A 66 9.24 -15.59 13.07
C SER A 66 8.89 -16.74 12.11
N GLN A 67 9.30 -16.68 10.85
CA GLN A 67 9.03 -17.68 9.80
C GLN A 67 7.54 -18.04 9.75
N SER A 68 6.69 -17.01 9.77
CA SER A 68 5.24 -17.16 9.83
C SER A 68 4.52 -16.07 9.05
N VAL A 69 3.31 -16.39 8.65
CA VAL A 69 2.32 -15.38 8.23
C VAL A 69 1.26 -15.28 9.30
N VAL A 70 0.98 -14.07 9.74
CA VAL A 70 -0.08 -13.80 10.71
C VAL A 70 -1.30 -13.24 10.00
N ALA A 71 -2.43 -13.91 10.14
CA ALA A 71 -3.71 -13.46 9.62
C ALA A 71 -4.44 -12.64 10.70
N VAL A 72 -4.78 -11.39 10.37
CA VAL A 72 -5.44 -10.45 11.28
C VAL A 72 -6.79 -10.05 10.71
N ASN A 73 -7.86 -10.21 11.49
CA ASN A 73 -9.20 -9.68 11.16
C ASN A 73 -9.20 -8.15 11.38
N LEU A 74 -9.55 -7.38 10.37
CA LEU A 74 -9.50 -5.92 10.43
C LEU A 74 -10.77 -5.28 11.02
N ALA A 75 -11.92 -5.97 11.00
CA ALA A 75 -13.17 -5.46 11.58
C ALA A 75 -13.17 -5.47 13.13
N GLY A 76 -12.58 -6.51 13.71
CA GLY A 76 -12.29 -6.58 15.14
C GLY A 76 -10.83 -6.95 15.28
N PRO A 77 -9.92 -5.97 15.38
CA PRO A 77 -8.48 -6.21 15.20
C PRO A 77 -7.94 -7.26 16.16
N GLN A 78 -7.86 -8.50 15.66
CA GLN A 78 -7.36 -9.65 16.39
C GLN A 78 -6.69 -10.64 15.45
N ILE A 79 -5.69 -11.34 15.95
CA ILE A 79 -5.05 -12.44 15.24
C ILE A 79 -6.06 -13.59 15.14
N VAL A 80 -6.31 -14.07 13.92
CA VAL A 80 -7.19 -15.22 13.65
C VAL A 80 -6.39 -16.48 13.37
N ALA A 81 -5.15 -16.35 12.87
CA ALA A 81 -4.22 -17.45 12.70
C ALA A 81 -2.76 -16.98 12.71
N THR A 82 -1.87 -17.86 13.19
CA THR A 82 -0.43 -17.74 12.96
C THR A 82 -0.01 -18.99 12.18
N ILE A 83 0.43 -18.79 10.96
CA ILE A 83 0.65 -19.83 9.96
C ILE A 83 2.14 -19.99 9.75
N PRO A 84 2.77 -21.10 10.23
CA PRO A 84 4.16 -21.37 9.92
C PRO A 84 4.37 -21.58 8.42
N VAL A 85 5.39 -20.91 7.86
CA VAL A 85 5.74 -21.00 6.44
C VAL A 85 7.20 -21.39 6.26
N ALA A 86 7.64 -21.54 5.01
CA ALA A 86 9.04 -21.85 4.71
C ALA A 86 9.99 -20.77 5.29
N PRO A 87 11.24 -21.13 5.66
CA PRO A 87 12.18 -20.20 6.28
C PRO A 87 12.52 -19.00 5.41
N LEU A 88 12.75 -17.86 6.08
CA LEU A 88 13.08 -16.58 5.44
C LEU A 88 12.00 -16.11 4.44
N PRO A 89 10.72 -16.01 4.85
CA PRO A 89 9.68 -15.45 3.99
C PRO A 89 9.91 -13.95 3.79
N GLU A 90 9.69 -13.48 2.56
CA GLU A 90 9.92 -12.08 2.17
C GLU A 90 8.66 -11.40 1.66
N GLU A 91 7.85 -12.09 0.89
CA GLU A 91 6.72 -11.48 0.19
C GLU A 91 5.51 -12.42 0.19
N ALA A 92 4.31 -11.85 0.25
CA ALA A 92 3.05 -12.55 0.07
C ALA A 92 2.31 -12.00 -1.15
N ILE A 93 1.87 -12.87 -2.04
CA ILE A 93 1.19 -12.48 -3.27
C ILE A 93 -0.11 -13.27 -3.40
N GLN A 94 -1.21 -12.55 -3.62
CA GLN A 94 -2.50 -13.18 -3.91
C GLN A 94 -2.50 -13.76 -5.32
N ARG A 95 -2.90 -15.04 -5.45
CA ARG A 95 -3.20 -15.63 -6.76
C ARG A 95 -4.44 -14.96 -7.36
N PRO A 96 -4.37 -14.40 -8.59
CA PRO A 96 -5.51 -13.76 -9.25
C PRO A 96 -6.71 -14.72 -9.38
N GLY A 97 -7.89 -14.24 -9.03
CA GLY A 97 -9.14 -15.02 -9.17
C GLY A 97 -9.32 -16.16 -8.18
N HIS A 98 -8.37 -16.45 -7.31
CA HIS A 98 -8.37 -17.57 -6.37
C HIS A 98 -8.21 -17.11 -4.93
N ARG A 99 -8.59 -17.97 -3.98
CA ARG A 99 -8.46 -17.71 -2.55
C ARG A 99 -7.18 -18.33 -1.99
N GLU A 100 -6.07 -18.01 -2.60
CA GLU A 100 -4.75 -18.51 -2.25
C GLU A 100 -3.75 -17.36 -2.10
N VAL A 101 -2.90 -17.46 -1.09
CA VAL A 101 -1.75 -16.57 -0.89
C VAL A 101 -0.47 -17.39 -1.04
N TYR A 102 0.38 -16.96 -1.96
CA TYR A 102 1.69 -17.55 -2.18
C TYR A 102 2.73 -16.72 -1.41
N VAL A 103 3.46 -17.36 -0.51
CA VAL A 103 4.49 -16.74 0.32
C VAL A 103 5.85 -17.18 -0.20
N VAL A 104 6.56 -16.23 -0.77
CA VAL A 104 7.91 -16.43 -1.33
C VAL A 104 8.93 -16.38 -0.21
N SER A 105 9.83 -17.35 -0.17
CA SER A 105 10.88 -17.45 0.86
C SER A 105 12.25 -17.53 0.23
N MET A 106 13.20 -16.75 0.74
CA MET A 106 14.61 -16.79 0.29
C MET A 106 15.26 -18.18 0.41
N SER A 107 14.63 -19.11 1.15
CA SER A 107 15.04 -20.51 1.21
C SER A 107 14.78 -21.31 -0.07
N GLY A 108 14.31 -20.68 -1.15
CA GLY A 108 13.98 -21.34 -2.41
C GLY A 108 12.63 -22.05 -2.41
N LYS A 109 11.75 -21.71 -1.46
CA LYS A 109 10.44 -22.33 -1.29
C LYS A 109 9.32 -21.30 -1.39
N ILE A 110 8.17 -21.75 -1.90
CA ILE A 110 6.93 -20.96 -1.93
C ILE A 110 5.90 -21.75 -1.13
N SER A 111 5.38 -21.14 -0.06
CA SER A 111 4.29 -21.71 0.74
C SER A 111 2.96 -21.21 0.22
N VAL A 112 2.02 -22.11 -0.10
CA VAL A 112 0.67 -21.79 -0.58
C VAL A 112 -0.29 -21.88 0.60
N ILE A 113 -0.87 -20.76 0.98
CA ILE A 113 -1.87 -20.64 2.05
C ILE A 113 -3.25 -20.58 1.42
N GLU A 114 -4.16 -21.45 1.84
CA GLU A 114 -5.56 -21.45 1.42
C GLU A 114 -6.43 -20.63 2.38
N PHE A 115 -7.42 -19.94 1.83
CA PHE A 115 -8.45 -19.23 2.57
C PHE A 115 -9.84 -19.85 2.25
N PRO A 116 -10.68 -20.14 3.25
CA PRO A 116 -10.61 -19.64 4.64
C PRO A 116 -9.87 -20.54 5.65
N GLU A 117 -9.26 -21.63 5.23
CA GLU A 117 -8.62 -22.62 6.10
C GLU A 117 -7.48 -22.02 6.91
N LEU A 118 -6.79 -20.99 6.37
CA LEU A 118 -5.66 -20.29 6.98
C LEU A 118 -4.53 -21.27 7.38
N THR A 119 -4.22 -22.18 6.47
CA THR A 119 -3.15 -23.17 6.61
C THR A 119 -2.31 -23.26 5.34
N VAL A 120 -1.07 -23.69 5.47
CA VAL A 120 -0.24 -24.05 4.32
C VAL A 120 -0.74 -25.36 3.74
N ALA A 121 -1.35 -25.32 2.57
CA ALA A 121 -1.80 -26.49 1.85
C ALA A 121 -0.64 -27.17 1.11
N HIS A 122 0.26 -26.38 0.54
CA HIS A 122 1.36 -26.86 -0.27
C HIS A 122 2.64 -26.03 -0.07
N ILE A 123 3.78 -26.70 -0.29
CA ILE A 123 5.10 -26.05 -0.39
C ILE A 123 5.71 -26.46 -1.72
N ILE A 124 6.02 -25.46 -2.57
CA ILE A 124 6.66 -25.63 -3.86
C ILE A 124 8.15 -25.34 -3.66
N ASP A 125 9.01 -26.26 -4.10
CA ASP A 125 10.46 -26.08 -4.09
C ASP A 125 10.91 -25.64 -5.49
N ILE A 126 11.50 -24.44 -5.60
CA ILE A 126 11.96 -23.89 -6.87
C ILE A 126 13.50 -23.85 -7.00
N GLY A 127 14.23 -24.26 -5.97
CA GLY A 127 15.68 -24.30 -5.99
C GLY A 127 16.33 -23.75 -4.73
N LYS A 128 17.44 -23.02 -4.90
CA LYS A 128 18.26 -22.56 -3.76
C LYS A 128 17.77 -21.26 -3.13
N GLN A 129 17.20 -20.40 -3.94
CA GLN A 129 16.70 -19.09 -3.51
C GLN A 129 15.49 -18.70 -4.37
N ALA A 130 14.42 -18.24 -3.77
CA ALA A 130 13.32 -17.60 -4.46
C ALA A 130 13.48 -16.08 -4.33
N GLY A 131 13.32 -15.41 -5.44
CA GLY A 131 13.18 -13.96 -5.54
C GLY A 131 11.74 -13.61 -5.91
N ASP A 132 11.55 -12.74 -6.91
CA ASP A 132 10.23 -12.30 -7.33
C ASP A 132 9.38 -13.46 -7.86
N LEU A 133 8.09 -13.43 -7.51
CA LEU A 133 7.05 -14.29 -8.06
C LEU A 133 6.00 -13.42 -8.74
N VAL A 134 5.65 -13.72 -9.98
CA VAL A 134 4.57 -13.04 -10.70
C VAL A 134 3.58 -14.06 -11.25
N PHE A 135 2.30 -13.69 -11.30
CA PHE A 135 1.25 -14.54 -11.87
C PHE A 135 0.86 -14.09 -13.27
N SER A 136 0.43 -15.05 -14.11
CA SER A 136 -0.35 -14.71 -15.29
C SER A 136 -1.67 -14.03 -14.86
N PRO A 137 -2.24 -13.15 -15.71
CA PRO A 137 -3.46 -12.40 -15.37
C PRO A 137 -4.67 -13.27 -15.01
N ASP A 138 -4.74 -14.48 -15.54
CA ASP A 138 -5.77 -15.49 -15.24
C ASP A 138 -5.50 -16.28 -13.95
N GLY A 139 -4.30 -16.16 -13.37
CA GLY A 139 -3.89 -16.89 -12.17
C GLY A 139 -3.57 -18.38 -12.42
N ASP A 140 -3.62 -18.87 -13.66
CA ASP A 140 -3.36 -20.28 -13.95
C ASP A 140 -1.86 -20.62 -13.92
N ARG A 141 -1.00 -19.65 -14.12
CA ARG A 141 0.45 -19.81 -14.11
C ARG A 141 1.12 -18.83 -13.16
N ALA A 142 2.23 -19.29 -12.60
CA ALA A 142 3.15 -18.43 -11.87
C ALA A 142 4.56 -18.57 -12.45
N TYR A 143 5.33 -17.52 -12.28
CA TYR A 143 6.72 -17.45 -12.75
C TYR A 143 7.56 -16.99 -11.57
N ALA A 144 8.50 -17.87 -11.17
CA ALA A 144 9.36 -17.62 -10.03
C ALA A 144 10.80 -17.39 -10.49
N LEU A 145 11.40 -16.31 -10.03
CA LEU A 145 12.80 -16.00 -10.27
C LEU A 145 13.67 -16.68 -9.23
N GLU A 146 14.71 -17.38 -9.68
CA GLU A 146 15.83 -17.82 -8.85
C GLU A 146 17.03 -16.90 -9.12
N PRO A 147 17.24 -15.83 -8.34
CA PRO A 147 18.19 -14.76 -8.68
C PRO A 147 19.62 -15.25 -8.85
N GLN A 148 20.12 -16.08 -7.95
CA GLN A 148 21.51 -16.53 -7.95
C GLN A 148 21.91 -17.30 -9.21
N THR A 149 20.98 -18.04 -9.82
CA THR A 149 21.22 -18.82 -11.03
C THR A 149 20.74 -18.13 -12.28
N GLY A 150 19.88 -17.11 -12.14
CA GLY A 150 19.20 -16.45 -13.25
C GLY A 150 18.15 -17.34 -13.91
N ARG A 151 17.63 -18.33 -13.19
CA ARG A 151 16.60 -19.24 -13.68
C ARG A 151 15.22 -18.65 -13.40
N ILE A 152 14.37 -18.64 -14.41
CA ILE A 152 12.94 -18.38 -14.27
C ILE A 152 12.21 -19.71 -14.38
N VAL A 153 11.51 -20.10 -13.32
CA VAL A 153 10.72 -21.32 -13.21
C VAL A 153 9.28 -21.03 -13.60
N PHE A 154 8.72 -21.81 -14.51
CA PHE A 154 7.34 -21.73 -14.95
C PHE A 154 6.52 -22.77 -14.19
N LEU A 155 5.52 -22.32 -13.46
CA LEU A 155 4.67 -23.13 -12.62
C LEU A 155 3.23 -23.15 -13.17
N ASP A 156 2.61 -24.33 -13.20
CA ASP A 156 1.17 -24.46 -13.32
C ASP A 156 0.55 -24.44 -11.94
N CYS A 157 -0.27 -23.43 -11.66
CA CYS A 157 -0.83 -23.20 -10.32
C CYS A 157 -1.92 -24.21 -9.93
N ASN A 158 -2.55 -24.90 -10.89
CA ASN A 158 -3.58 -25.88 -10.60
C ASN A 158 -2.99 -27.24 -10.22
N SER A 159 -1.91 -27.63 -10.86
CA SER A 159 -1.19 -28.87 -10.55
C SER A 159 -0.01 -28.66 -9.59
N LEU A 160 0.38 -27.42 -9.32
CA LEU A 160 1.54 -27.00 -8.51
C LEU A 160 2.87 -27.60 -9.01
N LYS A 161 2.98 -27.78 -10.35
CA LYS A 161 4.15 -28.39 -10.97
C LYS A 161 4.91 -27.41 -11.85
N GLU A 162 6.20 -27.61 -11.90
CA GLU A 162 7.05 -26.96 -12.92
C GLU A 162 6.67 -27.47 -14.30
N THR A 163 6.42 -26.54 -15.23
CA THR A 163 6.07 -26.80 -16.63
C THR A 163 7.20 -26.42 -17.60
N GLY A 164 8.23 -25.80 -17.10
CA GLY A 164 9.42 -25.42 -17.83
C GLY A 164 10.27 -24.40 -17.11
N GLN A 165 11.38 -24.05 -17.73
CA GLN A 165 12.29 -23.06 -17.19
C GLN A 165 13.07 -22.34 -18.30
N VAL A 166 13.52 -21.13 -18.01
CA VAL A 166 14.43 -20.35 -18.84
C VAL A 166 15.64 -19.98 -17.98
N SER A 167 16.83 -20.24 -18.48
CA SER A 167 18.07 -19.81 -17.84
C SER A 167 18.60 -18.56 -18.54
N LEU A 168 18.75 -17.49 -17.79
CA LEU A 168 19.35 -16.23 -18.21
C LEU A 168 20.77 -16.11 -17.65
N VAL A 169 21.09 -14.98 -17.07
CA VAL A 169 22.36 -14.71 -16.39
C VAL A 169 22.18 -14.74 -14.87
N PRO A 170 23.21 -15.13 -14.11
CA PRO A 170 23.16 -15.08 -12.65
C PRO A 170 23.01 -13.66 -12.10
N ASN A 171 22.45 -13.56 -10.87
CA ASN A 171 22.29 -12.33 -10.10
C ASN A 171 21.32 -11.32 -10.74
N LEU A 172 20.22 -11.80 -11.30
CA LEU A 172 19.09 -10.95 -11.67
C LEU A 172 18.48 -10.33 -10.41
N ALA A 173 17.99 -9.07 -10.54
CA ALA A 173 17.44 -8.35 -9.41
C ALA A 173 15.91 -8.55 -9.29
N HIS A 174 15.17 -8.13 -10.31
CA HIS A 174 13.72 -8.12 -10.29
C HIS A 174 13.12 -8.70 -11.57
N MET A 175 11.85 -9.11 -11.46
CA MET A 175 11.07 -9.63 -12.56
C MET A 175 9.64 -9.06 -12.54
N ALA A 176 9.13 -8.71 -13.71
CA ALA A 176 7.74 -8.30 -13.90
C ALA A 176 7.12 -9.08 -15.07
N ILE A 177 5.79 -9.15 -15.10
CA ILE A 177 5.02 -9.68 -16.23
C ILE A 177 4.22 -8.56 -16.88
N THR A 178 4.10 -8.59 -18.21
CA THR A 178 3.20 -7.66 -18.92
C THR A 178 1.74 -7.95 -18.56
N PRO A 179 0.88 -6.92 -18.44
CA PRO A 179 -0.56 -7.09 -18.16
C PRO A 179 -1.30 -8.00 -19.13
N ASP A 180 -0.83 -8.14 -20.38
CA ASP A 180 -1.37 -9.10 -21.36
C ASP A 180 -0.88 -10.55 -21.13
N GLY A 181 -0.01 -10.77 -20.15
CA GLY A 181 0.52 -12.07 -19.77
C GLY A 181 1.54 -12.71 -20.73
N LYS A 182 1.99 -11.98 -21.77
CA LYS A 182 2.81 -12.59 -22.85
C LYS A 182 4.30 -12.51 -22.63
N THR A 183 4.78 -11.53 -21.88
CA THR A 183 6.21 -11.25 -21.73
C THR A 183 6.60 -11.10 -20.27
N LEU A 184 7.62 -11.85 -19.86
CA LEU A 184 8.33 -11.61 -18.60
C LEU A 184 9.51 -10.68 -18.90
N ILE A 185 9.76 -9.76 -17.98
CA ILE A 185 10.85 -8.79 -18.06
C ILE A 185 11.69 -8.95 -16.80
N ALA A 186 12.99 -9.21 -16.97
CA ALA A 186 13.91 -9.36 -15.85
C ALA A 186 15.04 -8.35 -15.93
N SER A 187 15.37 -7.72 -14.80
CA SER A 187 16.47 -6.76 -14.69
C SER A 187 17.78 -7.46 -14.32
N ASP A 188 18.84 -7.11 -15.06
CA ASP A 188 20.20 -7.59 -14.86
C ASP A 188 21.13 -6.44 -14.46
N PRO A 189 21.38 -6.27 -13.15
CA PRO A 189 22.29 -5.23 -12.65
C PRO A 189 23.75 -5.47 -13.04
N GLY A 190 24.12 -6.71 -13.39
CA GLY A 190 25.49 -7.06 -13.73
C GLY A 190 25.95 -6.59 -15.12
N SER A 191 25.00 -6.47 -16.07
CA SER A 191 25.28 -6.02 -17.44
C SER A 191 24.48 -4.81 -17.88
N ASP A 192 23.75 -4.15 -16.96
CA ASP A 192 22.93 -2.96 -17.20
C ASP A 192 21.85 -3.22 -18.30
N ARG A 193 21.10 -4.33 -18.17
CA ARG A 193 20.15 -4.76 -19.20
C ARG A 193 18.82 -5.21 -18.62
N LEU A 194 17.82 -5.19 -19.50
CA LEU A 194 16.58 -5.94 -19.33
C LEU A 194 16.57 -7.11 -20.30
N PHE A 195 16.06 -8.26 -19.82
CA PHE A 195 15.74 -9.42 -20.65
C PHE A 195 14.23 -9.49 -20.86
N PHE A 196 13.80 -9.79 -22.07
CA PHE A 196 12.40 -10.04 -22.41
C PHE A 196 12.25 -11.53 -22.75
N VAL A 197 11.32 -12.19 -22.07
CA VAL A 197 11.11 -13.64 -22.19
C VAL A 197 9.65 -13.93 -22.53
N SER A 198 9.40 -14.69 -23.56
CA SER A 198 8.05 -15.13 -23.94
C SER A 198 7.50 -16.16 -22.97
N THR A 199 6.31 -15.90 -22.42
CA THR A 199 5.61 -16.85 -21.53
C THR A 199 5.13 -18.10 -22.26
N SER A 200 4.79 -17.99 -23.53
CA SER A 200 4.25 -19.09 -24.33
C SER A 200 5.33 -20.00 -24.92
N THR A 201 6.44 -19.43 -25.41
CA THR A 201 7.51 -20.19 -26.05
C THR A 201 8.66 -20.52 -25.10
N GLN A 202 8.69 -19.91 -23.91
CA GLN A 202 9.76 -20.05 -22.92
C GLN A 202 11.15 -19.74 -23.51
N LYS A 203 11.22 -18.67 -24.31
CA LYS A 203 12.46 -18.24 -24.97
C LYS A 203 12.70 -16.75 -24.76
N VAL A 204 13.97 -16.38 -24.72
CA VAL A 204 14.39 -14.98 -24.76
C VAL A 204 13.97 -14.37 -26.10
N LEU A 205 13.21 -13.28 -26.06
CA LEU A 205 12.79 -12.49 -27.21
C LEU A 205 13.86 -11.47 -27.60
N GLY A 206 14.49 -10.86 -26.62
CA GLY A 206 15.50 -9.85 -26.81
C GLY A 206 16.04 -9.30 -25.50
N THR A 207 16.95 -8.35 -25.61
CA THR A 207 17.49 -7.58 -24.49
C THR A 207 17.64 -6.13 -24.87
N VAL A 208 17.55 -5.22 -23.90
CA VAL A 208 17.83 -3.80 -24.09
C VAL A 208 18.80 -3.32 -23.01
N LYS A 209 19.75 -2.47 -23.41
CA LYS A 209 20.65 -1.82 -22.46
C LYS A 209 19.92 -0.62 -21.83
N VAL A 210 19.96 -0.51 -20.51
CA VAL A 210 19.35 0.57 -19.70
C VAL A 210 20.43 1.34 -18.95
N GLY A 211 20.08 2.09 -17.92
CA GLY A 211 21.05 2.72 -17.02
C GLY A 211 21.74 1.72 -16.11
N LYS A 212 22.55 2.20 -15.18
CA LYS A 212 23.37 1.34 -14.32
C LYS A 212 22.56 0.66 -13.22
N THR A 213 22.89 -0.61 -13.00
CA THR A 213 22.32 -1.40 -11.90
C THR A 213 20.79 -1.34 -11.91
N PRO A 214 20.13 -1.79 -12.99
CA PRO A 214 18.67 -1.78 -13.06
C PRO A 214 18.05 -2.62 -11.93
N GLY A 215 17.06 -2.05 -11.27
CA GLY A 215 16.36 -2.60 -10.12
C GLY A 215 14.87 -2.80 -10.40
N PRO A 216 13.97 -2.22 -9.58
CA PRO A 216 12.52 -2.38 -9.69
C PRO A 216 11.97 -1.99 -11.06
N LEU A 217 10.91 -2.67 -11.46
CA LEU A 217 10.26 -2.54 -12.76
C LEU A 217 8.80 -2.10 -12.59
N ALA A 218 8.30 -1.26 -13.48
CA ALA A 218 6.89 -0.93 -13.61
C ALA A 218 6.47 -1.03 -15.07
N VAL A 219 5.40 -1.79 -15.36
CA VAL A 219 4.93 -2.02 -16.74
C VAL A 219 3.61 -1.31 -16.95
N LEU A 220 3.48 -0.57 -18.05
CA LEU A 220 2.23 0.09 -18.42
C LEU A 220 1.10 -0.93 -18.65
N ARG A 221 -0.12 -0.52 -18.35
CA ARG A 221 -1.31 -1.40 -18.43
C ARG A 221 -1.60 -1.94 -19.84
N ASP A 222 -1.22 -1.20 -20.85
CA ASP A 222 -1.36 -1.60 -22.26
C ASP A 222 -0.23 -2.53 -22.74
N SER A 223 0.71 -2.89 -21.84
CA SER A 223 1.87 -3.72 -22.15
C SER A 223 2.85 -3.13 -23.18
N SER A 224 2.83 -1.80 -23.37
CA SER A 224 3.68 -1.12 -24.36
C SER A 224 5.07 -0.78 -23.84
N VAL A 225 5.17 -0.27 -22.61
CA VAL A 225 6.39 0.26 -22.02
C VAL A 225 6.69 -0.36 -20.66
N VAL A 226 7.95 -0.60 -20.39
CA VAL A 226 8.48 -0.89 -19.06
C VAL A 226 9.37 0.26 -18.61
N PHE A 227 9.12 0.73 -17.40
CA PHE A 227 10.01 1.62 -16.65
C PHE A 227 10.88 0.80 -15.72
N VAL A 228 12.14 1.18 -15.60
CA VAL A 228 13.10 0.55 -14.68
C VAL A 228 13.83 1.62 -13.90
N ALA A 229 13.96 1.41 -12.59
CA ALA A 229 14.79 2.23 -11.73
C ALA A 229 16.27 1.85 -11.93
N ASP A 230 17.07 2.76 -12.46
CA ASP A 230 18.52 2.57 -12.62
C ASP A 230 19.20 2.96 -11.30
N THR A 231 19.24 2.02 -10.34
CA THR A 231 19.65 2.28 -8.95
C THR A 231 21.12 2.69 -8.80
N GLY A 232 21.95 2.43 -9.80
CA GLY A 232 23.34 2.86 -9.88
C GLY A 232 23.54 4.22 -10.54
N ASP A 233 22.52 4.77 -11.16
CA ASP A 233 22.46 6.11 -11.76
C ASP A 233 21.35 6.94 -11.14
N GLU A 234 21.29 8.23 -11.44
CA GLU A 234 20.23 9.13 -10.96
C GLU A 234 19.11 9.25 -12.00
N LYS A 235 18.66 8.12 -12.57
CA LYS A 235 17.64 8.11 -13.63
C LYS A 235 16.73 6.89 -13.60
N ILE A 236 15.67 6.97 -14.37
CA ILE A 236 14.90 5.81 -14.79
C ILE A 236 15.01 5.66 -16.30
N SER A 237 14.94 4.43 -16.80
CA SER A 237 14.87 4.14 -18.23
C SER A 237 13.45 3.70 -18.61
N ALA A 238 12.94 4.21 -19.72
CA ALA A 238 11.71 3.76 -20.37
C ALA A 238 12.07 2.95 -21.61
N ALA A 239 11.57 1.71 -21.72
CA ALA A 239 11.84 0.84 -22.87
C ALA A 239 10.55 0.31 -23.49
N GLU A 240 10.46 0.35 -24.81
CA GLU A 240 9.38 -0.26 -25.57
C GLU A 240 9.52 -1.78 -25.57
N ILE A 241 8.44 -2.46 -25.15
CA ILE A 241 8.46 -3.91 -24.97
C ILE A 241 8.46 -4.66 -26.31
N SER A 242 7.74 -4.14 -27.30
CA SER A 242 7.58 -4.81 -28.60
C SER A 242 8.85 -4.80 -29.45
N SER A 243 9.61 -3.71 -29.42
CA SER A 243 10.83 -3.50 -30.22
C SER A 243 12.12 -3.77 -29.44
N HIS A 244 12.03 -3.87 -28.10
CA HIS A 244 13.18 -3.95 -27.20
C HIS A 244 14.15 -2.77 -27.37
N THR A 245 13.62 -1.55 -27.47
CA THR A 245 14.39 -0.32 -27.65
C THR A 245 14.13 0.69 -26.53
N ILE A 246 15.13 1.51 -26.22
CA ILE A 246 14.98 2.62 -25.28
C ILE A 246 14.16 3.72 -25.94
N LEU A 247 13.15 4.21 -25.20
CA LEU A 247 12.38 5.40 -25.53
C LEU A 247 13.02 6.64 -24.90
N ALA A 248 13.32 6.55 -23.60
CA ALA A 248 13.88 7.65 -22.85
C ALA A 248 14.77 7.20 -21.67
N HIS A 249 15.69 8.09 -21.29
CA HIS A 249 16.34 8.10 -20.00
C HIS A 249 15.93 9.40 -19.30
N ILE A 250 15.27 9.29 -18.15
CA ILE A 250 14.70 10.43 -17.42
C ILE A 250 15.56 10.67 -16.18
N GLU A 251 16.20 11.84 -16.10
CA GLU A 251 17.06 12.20 -14.98
C GLU A 251 16.24 12.57 -13.75
N MET A 252 16.47 11.90 -12.62
CA MET A 252 15.69 12.06 -11.39
C MET A 252 16.32 13.03 -10.39
N GLY A 253 17.62 13.33 -10.51
CA GLY A 253 18.37 14.13 -9.54
C GLY A 253 18.68 13.42 -8.21
N SER A 254 18.26 12.16 -8.07
CA SER A 254 18.57 11.24 -6.97
C SER A 254 18.45 9.81 -7.46
N ARG A 255 19.10 8.87 -6.77
CA ARG A 255 19.04 7.45 -7.16
C ARG A 255 17.67 6.86 -6.85
N PRO A 256 16.92 6.40 -7.88
CA PRO A 256 15.63 5.78 -7.66
C PRO A 256 15.80 4.38 -7.06
N ASN A 257 14.97 4.03 -6.09
CA ASN A 257 14.93 2.69 -5.50
C ASN A 257 13.54 2.08 -5.46
N GLY A 258 12.50 2.86 -5.77
CA GLY A 258 11.13 2.40 -5.80
C GLY A 258 10.33 3.06 -6.93
N LEU A 259 9.47 2.27 -7.55
CA LEU A 259 8.54 2.69 -8.59
C LEU A 259 7.13 2.28 -8.21
N ALA A 260 6.18 3.19 -8.33
CA ALA A 260 4.76 2.90 -8.13
C ALA A 260 3.94 3.51 -9.26
N LEU A 261 3.40 2.66 -10.13
CA LEU A 261 2.55 3.10 -11.23
C LEU A 261 1.12 3.33 -10.73
N LYS A 262 0.56 4.49 -11.02
CA LYS A 262 -0.82 4.82 -10.70
C LYS A 262 -1.79 3.81 -11.35
N PRO A 263 -2.89 3.41 -10.69
CA PRO A 263 -3.80 2.38 -11.21
C PRO A 263 -4.37 2.65 -12.61
N ASP A 264 -4.55 3.90 -13.04
CA ASP A 264 -4.97 4.24 -14.40
C ASP A 264 -3.83 4.22 -15.44
N GLY A 265 -2.58 4.13 -14.98
CA GLY A 265 -1.38 4.04 -15.83
C GLY A 265 -0.82 5.38 -16.31
N GLY A 266 -1.45 6.52 -15.95
CA GLY A 266 -1.04 7.83 -16.47
C GLY A 266 0.22 8.40 -15.85
N GLU A 267 0.53 8.00 -14.61
CA GLU A 267 1.64 8.57 -13.84
C GLU A 267 2.44 7.50 -13.12
N LEU A 268 3.76 7.68 -13.12
CA LEU A 268 4.70 6.88 -12.37
C LEU A 268 5.27 7.71 -11.22
N PHE A 269 5.13 7.21 -10.01
CA PHE A 269 5.72 7.79 -8.80
C PHE A 269 7.06 7.11 -8.54
N VAL A 270 8.13 7.91 -8.53
CA VAL A 270 9.50 7.43 -8.34
C VAL A 270 10.01 7.89 -7.00
N PHE A 271 10.48 6.94 -6.20
CA PHE A 271 10.98 7.18 -4.84
C PHE A 271 12.50 6.99 -4.78
N SER A 272 13.11 7.69 -3.82
CA SER A 272 14.53 7.53 -3.49
C SER A 272 14.68 7.48 -1.96
N ASN A 273 15.33 6.44 -1.44
CA ASN A 273 15.62 6.33 -0.01
C ASN A 273 16.73 7.28 0.47
N GLU A 274 17.53 7.82 -0.44
CA GLU A 274 18.50 8.89 -0.14
C GLU A 274 17.85 10.28 -0.11
N GLY A 275 16.59 10.39 -0.61
CA GLY A 275 15.86 11.64 -0.75
C GLY A 275 14.75 11.82 0.28
N THR A 276 14.19 13.03 0.24
CA THR A 276 13.00 13.43 1.02
C THR A 276 11.86 13.83 0.09
N SER A 277 11.93 13.38 -1.16
CA SER A 277 10.98 13.72 -2.21
C SER A 277 10.67 12.52 -3.10
N MET A 278 9.51 12.56 -3.74
CA MET A 278 9.15 11.70 -4.85
C MET A 278 9.07 12.52 -6.12
N THR A 279 9.40 11.88 -7.24
CA THR A 279 9.26 12.46 -8.56
C THR A 279 8.06 11.84 -9.25
N ILE A 280 7.18 12.67 -9.81
CA ILE A 280 6.04 12.22 -10.61
C ILE A 280 6.41 12.37 -12.08
N VAL A 281 6.31 11.28 -12.80
CA VAL A 281 6.63 11.19 -14.23
C VAL A 281 5.34 10.92 -15.00
N ASP A 282 5.07 11.70 -16.04
CA ASP A 282 4.06 11.37 -17.05
C ASP A 282 4.51 10.11 -17.79
N ALA A 283 3.77 9.02 -17.59
CA ALA A 283 4.15 7.72 -18.11
C ALA A 283 3.88 7.54 -19.62
N PHE A 284 3.20 8.50 -20.26
CA PHE A 284 2.95 8.47 -21.70
C PHE A 284 3.89 9.38 -22.49
N HIS A 285 4.45 10.42 -21.85
CA HIS A 285 5.32 11.39 -22.49
C HIS A 285 6.78 11.34 -22.00
N ASP A 286 7.09 10.42 -21.08
CA ASP A 286 8.43 10.18 -20.54
C ASP A 286 9.11 11.45 -19.98
N ASN A 287 8.35 12.31 -19.29
CA ASN A 287 8.85 13.55 -18.72
C ASN A 287 8.43 13.74 -17.25
N ILE A 288 9.24 14.49 -16.51
CA ILE A 288 8.92 14.85 -15.13
C ILE A 288 7.82 15.90 -15.13
N GLU A 289 6.73 15.60 -14.43
CA GLU A 289 5.68 16.58 -14.16
C GLU A 289 5.95 17.39 -12.92
N GLN A 290 6.39 16.74 -11.84
CA GLN A 290 6.56 17.40 -10.55
C GLN A 290 7.47 16.63 -9.62
N VAL A 291 8.12 17.36 -8.69
CA VAL A 291 8.84 16.79 -7.54
C VAL A 291 8.17 17.29 -6.27
N LEU A 292 7.82 16.38 -5.37
CA LEU A 292 7.07 16.67 -4.15
C LEU A 292 7.78 16.11 -2.91
N PRO A 293 7.77 16.85 -1.78
CA PRO A 293 8.33 16.34 -0.54
C PRO A 293 7.51 15.17 0.01
N THR A 294 8.17 14.15 0.56
CA THR A 294 7.53 12.96 1.12
C THR A 294 7.79 12.76 2.60
N GLY A 295 8.96 13.07 3.08
CA GLY A 295 9.59 12.55 4.30
C GLY A 295 10.77 11.65 3.95
N ARG A 296 11.47 11.15 4.97
CA ARG A 296 12.71 10.38 4.78
C ARG A 296 12.42 8.91 4.56
N ASP A 297 13.15 8.31 3.63
CA ASP A 297 13.11 6.89 3.31
C ASP A 297 11.69 6.41 2.94
N PRO A 298 11.12 6.89 1.82
CA PRO A 298 9.86 6.38 1.31
C PRO A 298 10.04 4.93 0.81
N VAL A 299 9.26 3.98 1.35
CA VAL A 299 9.50 2.54 1.14
C VAL A 299 8.32 1.81 0.48
N ALA A 300 7.09 2.27 0.70
CA ALA A 300 5.91 1.60 0.18
C ALA A 300 4.79 2.59 -0.11
N ALA A 301 4.04 2.33 -1.17
CA ALA A 301 2.88 3.12 -1.56
C ALA A 301 1.69 2.23 -1.90
N ALA A 302 0.47 2.67 -1.52
CA ALA A 302 -0.78 2.06 -1.96
C ALA A 302 -1.70 3.13 -2.53
N PHE A 303 -2.37 2.82 -3.63
CA PHE A 303 -3.29 3.71 -4.30
C PHE A 303 -4.75 3.33 -4.04
N SER A 304 -5.64 4.33 -4.02
CA SER A 304 -7.06 4.07 -4.16
C SER A 304 -7.38 3.55 -5.57
N PRO A 305 -8.37 2.65 -5.73
CA PRO A 305 -8.75 2.09 -7.02
C PRO A 305 -9.13 3.14 -8.07
N ASP A 306 -9.68 4.28 -7.62
CA ASP A 306 -10.05 5.41 -8.48
C ASP A 306 -8.86 6.32 -8.84
N SER A 307 -7.67 6.00 -8.37
CA SER A 307 -6.44 6.78 -8.60
C SER A 307 -6.45 8.20 -8.03
N SER A 308 -7.34 8.51 -7.10
CA SER A 308 -7.44 9.84 -6.49
C SER A 308 -6.49 10.05 -5.31
N MET A 309 -6.22 8.97 -4.57
CA MET A 309 -5.40 9.00 -3.35
C MET A 309 -4.23 8.02 -3.43
N MET A 310 -3.12 8.42 -2.82
CA MET A 310 -1.98 7.55 -2.53
C MET A 310 -1.64 7.63 -1.05
N TYR A 311 -1.38 6.48 -0.45
CA TYR A 311 -0.84 6.38 0.90
C TYR A 311 0.62 5.97 0.81
N LEU A 312 1.51 6.74 1.42
CA LEU A 312 2.96 6.56 1.34
C LEU A 312 3.53 6.32 2.73
N ALA A 313 4.26 5.23 2.92
CA ALA A 313 5.01 4.95 4.13
C ALA A 313 6.44 5.46 4.03
N THR A 314 6.91 6.14 5.08
CA THR A 314 8.29 6.62 5.23
C THR A 314 8.94 5.95 6.43
N ALA A 315 9.89 5.04 6.18
CA ALA A 315 10.46 4.17 7.21
C ALA A 315 11.27 4.93 8.25
N ALA A 316 12.12 5.85 7.83
CA ALA A 316 13.00 6.58 8.75
C ALA A 316 12.26 7.59 9.64
N ASP A 317 11.08 8.03 9.25
CA ASP A 317 10.26 8.98 10.01
C ASP A 317 9.12 8.30 10.78
N GLY A 318 8.79 7.05 10.45
CA GLY A 318 7.71 6.30 11.09
C GLY A 318 6.31 6.78 10.74
N PHE A 319 6.12 7.40 9.57
CA PHE A 319 4.86 8.00 9.15
C PHE A 319 4.19 7.27 7.98
N VAL A 320 2.88 7.46 7.91
CA VAL A 320 2.09 7.29 6.68
C VAL A 320 1.48 8.63 6.32
N SER A 321 1.64 9.04 5.07
CA SER A 321 1.07 10.26 4.49
C SER A 321 -0.04 9.91 3.51
N ALA A 322 -1.20 10.58 3.61
CA ALA A 322 -2.26 10.54 2.63
C ALA A 322 -2.05 11.67 1.63
N PHE A 323 -1.84 11.33 0.39
CA PHE A 323 -1.56 12.23 -0.70
C PHE A 323 -2.72 12.28 -1.69
N ASP A 324 -3.25 13.47 -1.93
CA ASP A 324 -4.25 13.75 -2.97
C ASP A 324 -3.52 13.90 -4.31
N ILE A 325 -3.71 12.93 -5.19
CA ILE A 325 -3.02 12.88 -6.48
C ILE A 325 -3.52 13.99 -7.39
N THR A 326 -4.82 14.27 -7.38
CA THR A 326 -5.43 15.28 -8.26
C THR A 326 -4.95 16.69 -7.92
N ASN A 327 -4.91 17.02 -6.62
CA ASN A 327 -4.52 18.33 -6.13
C ASN A 327 -3.02 18.48 -5.86
N ARG A 328 -2.25 17.38 -5.97
CA ARG A 328 -0.80 17.35 -5.71
C ARG A 328 -0.43 17.81 -4.29
N THR A 329 -1.22 17.42 -3.30
CA THR A 329 -1.04 17.86 -1.91
C THR A 329 -1.07 16.71 -0.92
N VAL A 330 -0.23 16.80 0.11
CA VAL A 330 -0.35 15.95 1.30
C VAL A 330 -1.52 16.47 2.12
N GLN A 331 -2.58 15.66 2.24
CA GLN A 331 -3.77 16.02 3.02
C GLN A 331 -3.56 15.83 4.53
N SER A 332 -2.87 14.77 4.90
CA SER A 332 -2.59 14.44 6.29
C SER A 332 -1.42 13.48 6.42
N THR A 333 -0.79 13.50 7.58
CA THR A 333 0.32 12.61 7.94
C THR A 333 0.07 12.04 9.33
N LEU A 334 0.33 10.77 9.52
CA LEU A 334 0.09 10.04 10.76
C LEU A 334 1.33 9.23 11.15
N HIS A 335 1.77 9.36 12.40
CA HIS A 335 2.81 8.49 12.94
C HIS A 335 2.19 7.12 13.26
N VAL A 336 2.76 6.05 12.69
CA VAL A 336 2.20 4.70 12.75
C VAL A 336 3.11 3.70 13.47
N GLY A 337 4.40 4.01 13.61
CA GLY A 337 5.36 3.10 14.23
C GLY A 337 6.79 3.62 14.13
N VAL A 338 7.76 2.71 14.22
CA VAL A 338 9.20 3.05 14.22
C VAL A 338 9.82 2.90 12.83
N SER A 339 9.44 1.84 12.12
CA SER A 339 9.96 1.54 10.78
C SER A 339 8.88 0.82 9.97
N PRO A 340 7.85 1.54 9.47
CA PRO A 340 6.89 0.97 8.55
C PRO A 340 7.60 0.56 7.26
N VAL A 341 7.35 -0.67 6.79
CA VAL A 341 8.04 -1.25 5.62
C VAL A 341 7.10 -1.64 4.49
N ALA A 342 5.85 -1.92 4.81
CA ALA A 342 4.83 -2.28 3.84
C ALA A 342 3.46 -1.77 4.27
N LEU A 343 2.57 -1.53 3.32
CA LEU A 343 1.20 -1.12 3.58
C LEU A 343 0.23 -1.67 2.53
N ALA A 344 -0.98 -1.96 2.98
CA ALA A 344 -2.05 -2.44 2.10
C ALA A 344 -3.37 -1.76 2.43
N LEU A 345 -4.05 -1.27 1.41
CA LEU A 345 -5.37 -0.66 1.50
C LEU A 345 -6.46 -1.74 1.42
N THR A 346 -7.51 -1.63 2.24
CA THR A 346 -8.67 -2.52 2.09
C THR A 346 -9.44 -2.19 0.80
N PRO A 347 -10.11 -3.17 0.17
CA PRO A 347 -10.86 -2.96 -1.08
C PRO A 347 -11.99 -1.93 -0.97
N ASP A 348 -12.53 -1.71 0.22
CA ASP A 348 -13.53 -0.68 0.51
C ASP A 348 -12.90 0.67 0.89
N GLU A 349 -11.58 0.77 0.86
CA GLU A 349 -10.78 1.97 1.12
C GLU A 349 -10.91 2.56 2.52
N HIS A 350 -11.57 1.85 3.46
CA HIS A 350 -11.80 2.37 4.81
C HIS A 350 -10.59 2.22 5.73
N PHE A 351 -9.74 1.24 5.48
CA PHE A 351 -8.60 0.92 6.34
C PHE A 351 -7.33 0.72 5.55
N LEU A 352 -6.23 1.08 6.20
CA LEU A 352 -4.88 0.79 5.76
C LEU A 352 -4.22 -0.09 6.82
N ALA A 353 -3.68 -1.22 6.40
CA ALA A 353 -2.87 -2.11 7.20
C ALA A 353 -1.39 -1.77 6.96
N VAL A 354 -0.63 -1.45 8.01
CA VAL A 354 0.77 -1.03 7.91
C VAL A 354 1.64 -1.95 8.74
N ALA A 355 2.57 -2.63 8.11
CA ALA A 355 3.54 -3.49 8.77
C ALA A 355 4.74 -2.66 9.27
N ASP A 356 5.05 -2.76 10.56
CA ASP A 356 6.19 -2.09 11.18
C ASP A 356 7.23 -3.11 11.63
N SER A 357 8.37 -3.14 10.92
CA SER A 357 9.41 -4.15 11.12
C SER A 357 10.11 -4.02 12.47
N ALA A 358 10.35 -2.80 12.93
CA ALA A 358 11.10 -2.57 14.17
C ALA A 358 10.27 -2.85 15.42
N SER A 359 8.96 -2.60 15.39
CA SER A 359 8.07 -2.87 16.53
C SER A 359 7.45 -4.27 16.48
N GLY A 360 7.59 -5.01 15.40
CA GLY A 360 6.97 -6.35 15.25
C GLY A 360 5.45 -6.28 15.24
N SER A 361 4.87 -5.26 14.63
CA SER A 361 3.44 -4.98 14.75
C SER A 361 2.78 -4.61 13.43
N LEU A 362 1.46 -4.73 13.41
CA LEU A 362 0.58 -4.21 12.37
C LEU A 362 -0.19 -3.01 12.93
N ALA A 363 0.01 -1.82 12.37
CA ALA A 363 -0.82 -0.67 12.66
C ALA A 363 -2.05 -0.68 11.75
N LEU A 364 -3.25 -0.63 12.32
CA LEU A 364 -4.51 -0.46 11.60
C LEU A 364 -4.89 1.02 11.62
N VAL A 365 -4.97 1.60 10.45
CA VAL A 365 -5.24 3.02 10.24
C VAL A 365 -6.56 3.19 9.49
N ARG A 366 -7.41 4.11 9.96
CA ARG A 366 -8.57 4.59 9.20
C ARG A 366 -8.08 5.60 8.17
N THR A 367 -8.62 5.53 6.97
CA THR A 367 -8.20 6.38 5.86
C THR A 367 -8.86 7.76 5.89
N SER A 368 -10.13 7.86 6.33
CA SER A 368 -10.88 9.12 6.35
C SER A 368 -11.71 9.29 7.64
N PRO A 369 -11.34 10.23 8.55
CA PRO A 369 -10.06 10.94 8.58
C PRO A 369 -8.90 10.00 8.89
N LEU A 370 -7.69 10.32 8.40
CA LEU A 370 -6.50 9.51 8.67
C LEU A 370 -6.22 9.45 10.16
N SER A 371 -6.35 8.28 10.77
CA SER A 371 -6.22 8.09 12.21
C SER A 371 -5.86 6.66 12.58
N LEU A 372 -4.98 6.51 13.56
CA LEU A 372 -4.61 5.21 14.11
C LEU A 372 -5.79 4.62 14.90
N ILE A 373 -6.20 3.41 14.56
CA ILE A 373 -7.25 2.68 15.29
C ILE A 373 -6.61 1.86 16.39
N THR A 374 -5.64 1.04 16.05
CA THR A 374 -4.94 0.14 16.97
C THR A 374 -3.63 -0.36 16.38
N VAL A 375 -2.83 -0.96 17.26
CA VAL A 375 -1.60 -1.66 16.87
C VAL A 375 -1.70 -3.08 17.39
N VAL A 376 -1.50 -4.07 16.51
CA VAL A 376 -1.57 -5.49 16.81
C VAL A 376 -0.17 -6.08 16.74
N PRO A 377 0.38 -6.64 17.83
CA PRO A 377 1.65 -7.38 17.77
C PRO A 377 1.49 -8.61 16.86
N VAL A 378 2.34 -8.76 15.84
CA VAL A 378 2.19 -9.82 14.83
C VAL A 378 3.39 -10.76 14.73
N GLY A 379 4.49 -10.44 15.37
CA GLY A 379 5.69 -11.29 15.37
C GLY A 379 6.96 -10.51 15.12
N SER A 380 8.06 -11.19 14.84
CA SER A 380 9.38 -10.56 14.71
C SER A 380 9.69 -10.28 13.25
N ASN A 381 10.06 -9.03 12.99
CA ASN A 381 10.45 -8.52 11.70
C ASN A 381 9.38 -8.75 10.60
N PRO A 382 8.18 -8.15 10.73
CA PRO A 382 7.25 -8.09 9.60
C PRO A 382 7.93 -7.36 8.42
N VAL A 383 7.84 -7.95 7.23
CA VAL A 383 8.50 -7.47 6.01
C VAL A 383 7.49 -7.12 4.93
N ASP A 384 6.29 -7.72 4.98
CA ASP A 384 5.25 -7.47 4.00
C ASP A 384 3.84 -7.61 4.60
N VAL A 385 2.85 -6.98 3.96
CA VAL A 385 1.43 -7.11 4.31
C VAL A 385 0.57 -6.99 3.06
N ILE A 386 -0.38 -7.92 2.93
CA ILE A 386 -1.41 -7.85 1.89
C ILE A 386 -2.82 -7.96 2.49
N VAL A 387 -3.80 -7.35 1.81
CA VAL A 387 -5.23 -7.48 2.10
C VAL A 387 -5.96 -7.93 0.84
N PRO A 388 -6.14 -9.24 0.62
CA PRO A 388 -6.71 -9.79 -0.62
C PRO A 388 -8.19 -9.44 -0.86
N GLY A 389 -8.87 -8.82 0.11
CA GLY A 389 -10.28 -8.48 -0.01
C GLY A 389 -11.22 -9.62 0.39
N TRP A 390 -10.71 -10.68 1.00
CA TRP A 390 -11.53 -11.78 1.49
C TRP A 390 -12.07 -11.48 2.89
N GLU A 391 -13.33 -11.87 3.11
CA GLU A 391 -14.02 -11.66 4.38
C GLU A 391 -14.16 -12.98 5.15
N LEU A 392 -13.92 -12.93 6.47
CA LEU A 392 -14.17 -14.07 7.35
C LEU A 392 -15.66 -14.42 7.34
N GLY A 393 -15.95 -15.72 7.22
CA GLY A 393 -17.33 -16.23 7.18
C GLY A 393 -17.99 -16.22 5.80
N GLN A 394 -17.37 -15.65 4.76
CA GLN A 394 -17.80 -15.89 3.38
C GLN A 394 -17.45 -17.32 2.97
N LYS A 395 -18.48 -18.17 2.79
CA LYS A 395 -18.30 -19.45 2.10
C LYS A 395 -17.97 -19.15 0.64
N GLY A 396 -16.97 -19.84 0.10
CA GLY A 396 -16.64 -19.76 -1.32
C GLY A 396 -17.89 -19.98 -2.20
N LEU A 397 -18.00 -19.15 -3.25
CA LEU A 397 -18.98 -19.36 -4.32
C LEU A 397 -18.60 -20.58 -5.14
#